data_4e82fae2bf99af62c0dcf2f6fc1cde08
#
_entry.id   4e82fae2bf99af62c0dcf2f6fc1cde08
#
_cell.length_a   1.000
_cell.length_b   1.000
_cell.length_c   1.000
_cell.angle_alpha   90.00
_cell.angle_beta   90.00
_cell.angle_gamma   90.00
#
_symmetry.space_group_name_H-M   'P 1'
#
loop_
_entity.id
_entity.type
_entity.pdbx_description
1 polymer ?
#
loop_
_entity_poly.entity_id
_entity_poly.type
_entity_poly.pdbx_seq_one_letter_code
_entity_poly.pdbx_strand_id
1 'polypeptide(L)'
;GSEMCIRDSYDILEPQPSENNGIYLSYFTKQNTNKNINCYITKTNNKTHKIIRNNLDKSAMYSGIIKSQGVRYCPSIEDKITKFGDRNGHNIFLEPEGLNSELVYPNGISNSLDKKIQLKFLRSIKGLEKCEVDQFGYAVEYDSVDPRELKNNFETKKIENLFLAGQI
;
A
#
# COMPACT_ATOMS: atom_id res chain seq x y z
N GLY A 1 5.07 -3.36 -2.37
CA GLY A 1 5.15 -2.22 -3.28
C GLY A 1 3.77 -1.76 -3.71
N SER A 2 3.64 -0.51 -4.04
CA SER A 2 2.37 0.15 -4.30
C SER A 2 2.35 0.71 -5.71
N GLU A 3 1.16 0.73 -6.29
CA GLU A 3 0.93 1.29 -7.61
C GLU A 3 0.94 2.82 -7.55
N MET A 4 1.37 3.45 -8.65
CA MET A 4 1.14 4.86 -8.92
C MET A 4 0.28 4.99 -10.17
N CYS A 5 -0.80 5.75 -10.06
CA CYS A 5 -1.76 5.98 -11.12
C CYS A 5 -1.70 7.41 -11.60
N ILE A 6 -1.93 7.64 -12.89
CA ILE A 6 -2.13 8.96 -13.45
C ILE A 6 -3.54 9.43 -13.06
N ARG A 7 -3.63 10.68 -12.65
CA ARG A 7 -4.87 11.30 -12.15
C ARG A 7 -5.97 11.25 -13.21
N ASP A 8 -7.08 10.59 -12.87
CA ASP A 8 -8.37 10.74 -13.55
C ASP A 8 -9.22 11.81 -12.83
N SER A 9 -10.42 12.09 -13.32
CA SER A 9 -11.33 12.99 -12.64
C SER A 9 -11.91 12.32 -11.38
N TYR A 10 -11.60 12.87 -10.21
CA TYR A 10 -12.09 12.38 -8.91
C TYR A 10 -13.31 13.13 -8.40
N ASP A 11 -13.94 13.96 -9.24
CA ASP A 11 -15.08 14.79 -8.87
C ASP A 11 -16.30 14.00 -8.37
N ILE A 12 -16.35 12.70 -8.73
CA ILE A 12 -17.40 11.77 -8.31
C ILE A 12 -17.10 11.05 -6.98
N LEU A 13 -15.91 11.29 -6.41
CA LEU A 13 -15.46 10.66 -5.18
C LEU A 13 -15.62 11.58 -3.99
N GLU A 14 -15.63 11.00 -2.80
CA GLU A 14 -15.65 11.73 -1.55
C GLU A 14 -14.31 12.41 -1.30
N PRO A 15 -14.24 13.75 -1.23
CA PRO A 15 -13.01 14.45 -0.90
C PRO A 15 -12.68 14.29 0.58
N GLN A 16 -11.41 14.07 0.85
CA GLN A 16 -10.86 14.11 2.20
C GLN A 16 -9.95 15.35 2.31
N PRO A 17 -10.47 16.43 2.91
CA PRO A 17 -9.70 17.65 3.07
C PRO A 17 -8.56 17.46 4.05
N SER A 18 -7.48 18.22 3.86
CA SER A 18 -6.40 18.30 4.84
C SER A 18 -6.88 19.03 6.10
N GLU A 19 -6.29 18.67 7.23
CA GLU A 19 -6.54 19.36 8.49
C GLU A 19 -5.91 20.77 8.47
N ASN A 20 -6.72 21.79 8.83
CA ASN A 20 -6.28 23.19 8.89
C ASN A 20 -5.70 23.57 10.26
N ASN A 21 -5.19 22.62 11.03
CA ASN A 21 -4.88 22.80 12.45
C ASN A 21 -3.54 23.46 12.73
N GLY A 22 -2.80 23.93 11.72
CA GLY A 22 -1.49 24.53 11.91
C GLY A 22 -0.42 23.58 12.45
N ILE A 23 -0.66 22.26 12.35
CA ILE A 23 0.29 21.23 12.73
C ILE A 23 1.25 20.99 11.57
N TYR A 24 2.53 21.16 11.82
CA TYR A 24 3.59 20.98 10.83
C TYR A 24 4.54 19.88 11.27
N LEU A 25 5.17 19.22 10.30
CA LEU A 25 6.21 18.21 10.59
C LEU A 25 7.43 18.79 11.28
N SER A 26 7.75 20.05 11.00
CA SER A 26 8.87 20.75 11.63
C SER A 26 8.39 21.68 12.74
N TYR A 27 8.98 21.60 13.92
CA TYR A 27 8.75 22.52 15.02
C TYR A 27 9.15 23.96 14.72
N PHE A 28 10.00 24.18 13.70
CA PHE A 28 10.46 25.51 13.28
C PHE A 28 9.51 26.19 12.28
N THR A 29 8.59 25.45 11.67
CA THR A 29 7.63 26.01 10.73
C THR A 29 6.55 26.78 11.48
N LYS A 30 6.52 28.10 11.27
CA LYS A 30 5.52 28.98 11.90
C LYS A 30 4.25 29.13 11.05
N GLN A 31 4.37 29.04 9.75
CA GLN A 31 3.28 29.19 8.81
C GLN A 31 3.49 28.34 7.57
N ASN A 32 2.46 27.65 7.09
CA ASN A 32 2.47 26.95 5.82
C ASN A 32 2.05 27.92 4.70
N THR A 33 2.90 28.07 3.71
CA THR A 33 2.63 28.89 2.52
C THR A 33 2.14 28.04 1.35
N ASN A 34 2.21 26.73 1.45
CA ASN A 34 1.78 25.82 0.39
C ASN A 34 0.24 25.68 0.39
N LYS A 35 -0.32 25.57 -0.82
CA LYS A 35 -1.73 25.25 -1.00
C LYS A 35 -2.02 23.83 -0.54
N ASN A 36 -3.01 23.64 0.30
CA ASN A 36 -3.50 22.31 0.64
C ASN A 36 -4.24 21.69 -0.55
N ILE A 37 -4.03 20.40 -0.74
CA ILE A 37 -4.76 19.59 -1.72
C ILE A 37 -5.52 18.48 -1.00
N ASN A 38 -6.66 18.09 -1.55
CA ASN A 38 -7.48 17.04 -0.99
C ASN A 38 -6.96 15.67 -1.44
N CYS A 39 -7.04 14.69 -0.54
CA CYS A 39 -7.11 13.29 -0.92
C CYS A 39 -8.56 12.92 -1.27
N TYR A 40 -8.76 11.72 -1.82
CA TYR A 40 -10.09 11.23 -2.16
C TYR A 40 -10.26 9.81 -1.65
N ILE A 41 -11.51 9.44 -1.33
CA ILE A 41 -11.82 8.12 -0.80
C ILE A 41 -12.67 7.36 -1.81
N THR A 42 -12.27 6.14 -2.09
CA THR A 42 -13.06 5.16 -2.83
C THR A 42 -13.00 3.80 -2.12
N LYS A 43 -13.64 2.79 -2.69
CA LYS A 43 -13.70 1.44 -2.10
C LYS A 43 -13.59 0.37 -3.16
N THR A 44 -13.01 -0.76 -2.80
CA THR A 44 -13.16 -1.99 -3.57
C THR A 44 -14.63 -2.43 -3.56
N ASN A 45 -15.01 -3.26 -4.51
CA ASN A 45 -16.37 -3.77 -4.66
C ASN A 45 -16.35 -5.28 -5.00
N ASN A 46 -17.54 -5.89 -5.11
CA ASN A 46 -17.67 -7.31 -5.39
C ASN A 46 -17.00 -7.74 -6.72
N LYS A 47 -17.02 -6.87 -7.74
CA LYS A 47 -16.33 -7.15 -9.02
C LYS A 47 -14.82 -7.16 -8.81
N THR A 48 -14.28 -6.20 -8.08
CA THR A 48 -12.87 -6.13 -7.68
C THR A 48 -12.46 -7.39 -6.92
N HIS A 49 -13.25 -7.77 -5.89
CA HIS A 49 -12.98 -8.94 -5.08
C HIS A 49 -12.99 -10.24 -5.90
N LYS A 50 -13.95 -10.38 -6.83
CA LYS A 50 -14.02 -11.53 -7.73
C LYS A 50 -12.80 -11.63 -8.64
N ILE A 51 -12.35 -10.50 -9.20
CA ILE A 51 -11.15 -10.48 -10.06
C ILE A 51 -9.94 -10.95 -9.27
N ILE A 52 -9.74 -10.46 -8.07
CA ILE A 52 -8.58 -10.80 -7.24
C ILE A 52 -8.65 -12.27 -6.79
N ARG A 53 -9.78 -12.72 -6.24
CA ARG A 53 -9.95 -14.13 -5.81
C ARG A 53 -9.68 -15.14 -6.92
N ASN A 54 -10.14 -14.87 -8.13
CA ASN A 54 -9.96 -15.76 -9.27
C ASN A 54 -8.51 -15.79 -9.82
N ASN A 55 -7.60 -15.00 -9.26
CA ASN A 55 -6.22 -14.89 -9.71
C ASN A 55 -5.22 -14.94 -8.55
N LEU A 56 -5.60 -15.42 -7.38
CA LEU A 56 -4.71 -15.54 -6.22
C LEU A 56 -3.50 -16.44 -6.51
N ASP A 57 -3.69 -17.48 -7.31
CA ASP A 57 -2.63 -18.38 -7.79
C ASP A 57 -1.53 -17.67 -8.58
N LYS A 58 -1.80 -16.47 -9.10
CA LYS A 58 -0.85 -15.62 -9.83
C LYS A 58 -0.21 -14.53 -8.97
N SER A 59 -0.57 -14.46 -7.69
CA SER A 59 0.08 -13.57 -6.73
C SER A 59 1.39 -14.17 -6.26
N ALA A 60 2.47 -13.40 -6.23
CA ALA A 60 3.76 -13.86 -5.75
C ALA A 60 3.69 -14.34 -4.29
N MET A 61 2.78 -13.77 -3.48
CA MET A 61 2.57 -14.18 -2.09
C MET A 61 1.79 -15.49 -1.95
N TYR A 62 0.91 -15.83 -2.89
CA TYR A 62 0.03 -17.00 -2.81
C TYR A 62 0.47 -18.15 -3.72
N SER A 63 1.33 -17.89 -4.70
CA SER A 63 1.89 -18.91 -5.60
C SER A 63 3.02 -19.75 -5.00
N GLY A 64 3.48 -19.41 -3.78
CA GLY A 64 4.63 -20.06 -3.13
C GLY A 64 5.99 -19.60 -3.63
N ILE A 65 6.04 -18.54 -4.44
CA ILE A 65 7.30 -17.90 -4.86
C ILE A 65 7.99 -17.30 -3.65
N ILE A 66 7.26 -16.56 -2.82
CA ILE A 66 7.76 -16.01 -1.57
C ILE A 66 7.62 -17.05 -0.47
N LYS A 67 8.72 -17.42 0.15
CA LYS A 67 8.79 -18.43 1.21
C LYS A 67 9.06 -17.83 2.59
N SER A 68 9.61 -16.62 2.65
CA SER A 68 9.91 -15.96 3.91
C SER A 68 8.63 -15.48 4.60
N GLN A 69 8.63 -15.54 5.91
CA GLN A 69 7.60 -14.91 6.72
C GLN A 69 7.90 -13.42 6.82
N GLY A 70 6.94 -12.57 6.47
CA GLY A 70 7.10 -11.12 6.61
C GLY A 70 7.36 -10.71 8.05
N VAL A 71 8.34 -9.85 8.28
CA VAL A 71 8.72 -9.33 9.60
C VAL A 71 7.73 -8.29 10.13
N ARG A 72 6.84 -7.77 9.28
CA ARG A 72 5.80 -6.81 9.62
C ARG A 72 4.45 -7.27 9.10
N TYR A 73 3.42 -7.00 9.87
CA TYR A 73 2.04 -7.19 9.42
C TYR A 73 1.60 -6.00 8.56
N CYS A 74 1.70 -6.17 7.25
CA CYS A 74 1.18 -5.22 6.27
C CYS A 74 0.32 -5.97 5.25
N PRO A 75 -0.99 -6.14 5.52
CA PRO A 75 -1.85 -6.98 4.67
C PRO A 75 -2.00 -6.36 3.29
N SER A 76 -1.68 -7.14 2.27
CA SER A 76 -1.99 -6.82 0.87
C SER A 76 -3.49 -6.83 0.63
N ILE A 77 -3.92 -6.37 -0.55
CA ILE A 77 -5.35 -6.46 -0.90
C ILE A 77 -5.80 -7.91 -1.03
N GLU A 78 -4.91 -8.81 -1.46
CA GLU A 78 -5.17 -10.26 -1.50
C GLU A 78 -5.46 -10.79 -0.08
N ASP A 79 -4.65 -10.41 0.91
CA ASP A 79 -4.86 -10.77 2.32
C ASP A 79 -6.19 -10.23 2.86
N LYS A 80 -6.47 -8.95 2.58
CA LYS A 80 -7.72 -8.32 3.02
C LYS A 80 -8.94 -9.04 2.48
N ILE A 81 -8.93 -9.39 1.20
CA ILE A 81 -10.04 -10.06 0.52
C ILE A 81 -10.17 -11.53 0.97
N THR A 82 -9.07 -12.19 1.29
CA THR A 82 -9.07 -13.58 1.74
C THR A 82 -9.52 -13.69 3.19
N LYS A 83 -8.98 -12.85 4.07
CA LYS A 83 -9.24 -12.90 5.51
C LYS A 83 -10.53 -12.18 5.93
N PHE A 84 -10.92 -11.14 5.18
CA PHE A 84 -12.06 -10.26 5.50
C PHE A 84 -13.01 -10.11 4.29
N GLY A 85 -13.22 -11.18 3.56
CA GLY A 85 -13.95 -11.19 2.29
C GLY A 85 -15.43 -10.88 2.38
N ASP A 86 -16.02 -10.94 3.57
CA ASP A 86 -17.43 -10.62 3.81
C ASP A 86 -17.70 -9.12 3.97
N ARG A 87 -16.64 -8.31 4.02
CA ARG A 87 -16.78 -6.85 4.08
C ARG A 87 -17.26 -6.29 2.75
N ASN A 88 -18.18 -5.34 2.83
CA ASN A 88 -18.72 -4.63 1.68
C ASN A 88 -17.73 -3.57 1.14
N GLY A 89 -16.54 -4.03 0.77
CA GLY A 89 -15.45 -3.23 0.26
C GLY A 89 -14.40 -2.83 1.30
N HIS A 90 -13.20 -2.53 0.80
CA HIS A 90 -12.07 -2.00 1.56
C HIS A 90 -11.81 -0.57 1.09
N ASN A 91 -11.59 0.34 2.02
CA ASN A 91 -11.29 1.74 1.70
C ASN A 91 -9.96 1.85 0.97
N ILE A 92 -9.93 2.76 0.02
CA ILE A 92 -8.78 3.16 -0.75
C ILE A 92 -8.68 4.67 -0.65
N PHE A 93 -7.51 5.18 -0.27
CA PHE A 93 -7.23 6.60 -0.21
C PHE A 93 -6.39 6.96 -1.43
N LEU A 94 -6.89 7.88 -2.24
CA LEU A 94 -6.19 8.39 -3.42
C LEU A 94 -5.43 9.64 -2.98
N GLU A 95 -4.12 9.50 -2.86
CA GLU A 95 -3.22 10.50 -2.30
C GLU A 95 -2.38 11.10 -3.43
N PRO A 96 -2.58 12.41 -3.79
CA PRO A 96 -1.71 13.07 -4.76
C PRO A 96 -0.25 13.07 -4.29
N GLU A 97 0.66 12.71 -5.17
CA GLU A 97 2.10 12.64 -4.87
C GLU A 97 2.75 14.02 -4.63
N GLY A 98 2.09 15.08 -5.05
CA GLY A 98 2.58 16.45 -4.85
C GLY A 98 1.69 17.49 -5.50
N LEU A 99 1.99 18.77 -5.21
CA LEU A 99 1.20 19.90 -5.67
C LEU A 99 1.14 20.03 -7.20
N ASN A 100 2.20 19.65 -7.88
CA ASN A 100 2.37 19.76 -9.32
C ASN A 100 2.51 18.38 -10.02
N SER A 101 2.21 17.30 -9.30
CA SER A 101 2.28 15.94 -9.84
C SER A 101 0.90 15.50 -10.32
N GLU A 102 0.86 14.83 -11.46
CA GLU A 102 -0.33 14.14 -11.95
C GLU A 102 -0.44 12.72 -11.37
N LEU A 103 0.61 12.26 -10.69
CA LEU A 103 0.64 10.95 -10.08
C LEU A 103 -0.16 10.93 -8.77
N VAL A 104 -0.86 9.83 -8.57
CA VAL A 104 -1.66 9.56 -7.38
C VAL A 104 -1.30 8.19 -6.83
N TYR A 105 -1.08 8.14 -5.54
CA TYR A 105 -0.83 6.93 -4.80
C TYR A 105 -2.15 6.35 -4.26
N PRO A 106 -2.57 5.17 -4.71
CA PRO A 106 -3.78 4.52 -4.18
C PRO A 106 -3.43 3.70 -2.93
N ASN A 107 -3.48 4.34 -1.78
CA ASN A 107 -3.20 3.71 -0.50
C ASN A 107 -4.28 2.69 -0.12
N GLY A 108 -3.87 1.49 0.28
CA GLY A 108 -4.75 0.43 0.75
C GLY A 108 -4.93 -0.76 -0.18
N ILE A 109 -4.30 -0.75 -1.36
CA ILE A 109 -4.40 -1.82 -2.36
C ILE A 109 -3.05 -2.42 -2.76
N SER A 110 -2.04 -2.32 -1.91
CA SER A 110 -0.75 -3.01 -2.15
C SER A 110 -0.99 -4.46 -2.54
N ASN A 111 -0.36 -4.92 -3.60
CA ASN A 111 -0.54 -6.27 -4.13
C ASN A 111 0.69 -6.77 -4.88
N SER A 112 0.67 -8.06 -5.21
CA SER A 112 1.73 -8.73 -5.96
C SER A 112 1.21 -9.55 -7.15
N LEU A 113 0.04 -9.18 -7.65
CA LEU A 113 -0.60 -9.81 -8.80
C LEU A 113 0.10 -9.46 -10.11
N ASP A 114 -0.17 -10.22 -11.17
CA ASP A 114 0.28 -9.90 -12.53
C ASP A 114 -0.24 -8.52 -12.98
N LYS A 115 0.58 -7.78 -13.75
CA LYS A 115 0.27 -6.42 -14.22
C LYS A 115 -1.09 -6.30 -14.92
N LYS A 116 -1.47 -7.31 -15.72
CA LYS A 116 -2.77 -7.31 -16.42
C LYS A 116 -3.93 -7.44 -15.43
N ILE A 117 -3.74 -8.19 -14.36
CA ILE A 117 -4.75 -8.37 -13.32
C ILE A 117 -4.84 -7.11 -12.47
N GLN A 118 -3.71 -6.49 -12.15
CA GLN A 118 -3.69 -5.20 -11.45
C GLN A 118 -4.51 -4.16 -12.20
N LEU A 119 -4.24 -3.95 -13.47
CA LEU A 119 -5.01 -3.00 -14.29
C LEU A 119 -6.51 -3.35 -14.35
N LYS A 120 -6.83 -4.65 -14.46
CA LYS A 120 -8.21 -5.11 -14.52
C LYS A 120 -8.98 -4.86 -13.22
N PHE A 121 -8.38 -5.12 -12.06
CA PHE A 121 -9.07 -4.86 -10.80
C PHE A 121 -9.12 -3.37 -10.47
N LEU A 122 -8.06 -2.59 -10.74
CA LEU A 122 -8.07 -1.14 -10.57
C LEU A 122 -9.23 -0.50 -11.34
N ARG A 123 -9.37 -0.80 -12.62
CA ARG A 123 -10.45 -0.29 -13.47
C ARG A 123 -11.85 -0.80 -13.11
N SER A 124 -11.97 -1.69 -12.15
CA SER A 124 -13.26 -2.09 -11.57
C SER A 124 -13.70 -1.23 -10.38
N ILE A 125 -12.84 -0.34 -9.91
CA ILE A 125 -13.05 0.53 -8.74
C ILE A 125 -13.62 1.86 -9.21
N LYS A 126 -14.61 2.39 -8.48
CA LYS A 126 -15.23 3.68 -8.78
C LYS A 126 -14.18 4.81 -8.74
N GLY A 127 -14.12 5.60 -9.80
CA GLY A 127 -13.18 6.72 -9.96
C GLY A 127 -11.82 6.30 -10.53
N LEU A 128 -11.60 5.00 -10.80
CA LEU A 128 -10.38 4.48 -11.41
C LEU A 128 -10.65 3.76 -12.75
N GLU A 129 -11.84 3.90 -13.32
CA GLU A 129 -12.28 3.15 -14.50
C GLU A 129 -11.39 3.41 -15.73
N LYS A 130 -10.81 4.60 -15.81
CA LYS A 130 -9.93 5.03 -16.92
C LYS A 130 -8.50 5.26 -16.48
N CYS A 131 -8.13 4.83 -15.28
CA CYS A 131 -6.77 5.07 -14.77
C CYS A 131 -5.72 4.43 -15.67
N GLU A 132 -4.60 5.10 -15.77
CA GLU A 132 -3.35 4.56 -16.31
C GLU A 132 -2.41 4.29 -15.15
N VAL A 133 -1.65 3.20 -15.22
CA VAL A 133 -0.75 2.78 -14.15
C VAL A 133 0.68 3.08 -14.59
N ASP A 134 1.31 4.01 -13.91
CA ASP A 134 2.71 4.37 -14.13
C ASP A 134 3.64 3.32 -13.51
N GLN A 135 3.39 2.96 -12.26
CA GLN A 135 4.15 1.93 -11.54
C GLN A 135 3.21 0.86 -11.01
N PHE A 136 3.47 -0.40 -11.37
CA PHE A 136 2.72 -1.54 -10.85
C PHE A 136 3.20 -1.96 -9.46
N GLY A 137 2.29 -2.47 -8.65
CA GLY A 137 2.59 -3.10 -7.38
C GLY A 137 3.49 -4.33 -7.57
N TYR A 138 4.34 -4.58 -6.58
CA TYR A 138 5.29 -5.69 -6.58
C TYR A 138 5.44 -6.26 -5.17
N ALA A 139 5.83 -7.52 -5.11
CA ALA A 139 6.17 -8.16 -3.85
C ALA A 139 7.60 -7.82 -3.43
N VAL A 140 7.80 -7.71 -2.13
CA VAL A 140 9.13 -7.59 -1.52
C VAL A 140 9.30 -8.77 -0.57
N GLU A 141 10.37 -9.51 -0.74
CA GLU A 141 10.82 -10.53 0.19
C GLU A 141 12.00 -10.01 0.97
N TYR A 142 11.98 -10.16 2.28
CA TYR A 142 13.05 -9.71 3.16
C TYR A 142 13.74 -10.90 3.79
N ASP A 143 15.05 -10.89 3.75
CA ASP A 143 15.84 -11.69 4.67
C ASP A 143 15.78 -11.03 6.05
N SER A 144 15.67 -11.84 7.09
CA SER A 144 15.59 -11.34 8.45
C SER A 144 16.19 -12.32 9.44
N VAL A 145 16.83 -11.79 10.47
CA VAL A 145 17.29 -12.58 11.60
C VAL A 145 16.13 -12.75 12.58
N ASP A 146 15.91 -13.98 13.04
CA ASP A 146 14.91 -14.25 14.09
C ASP A 146 15.29 -13.46 15.35
N PRO A 147 14.42 -12.58 15.89
CA PRO A 147 14.71 -11.81 17.09
C PRO A 147 15.12 -12.67 18.29
N ARG A 148 14.68 -13.93 18.34
CA ARG A 148 15.05 -14.88 19.39
C ARG A 148 16.53 -15.31 19.34
N GLU A 149 17.22 -15.06 18.24
CA GLU A 149 18.67 -15.28 18.08
C GLU A 149 19.51 -14.13 18.68
N LEU A 150 18.87 -13.10 19.22
CA LEU A 150 19.54 -11.97 19.86
C LEU A 150 19.47 -12.08 21.39
N LYS A 151 20.47 -11.52 22.06
CA LYS A 151 20.47 -11.22 23.48
C LYS A 151 19.64 -9.93 23.74
N ASN A 152 19.33 -9.62 24.99
CA ASN A 152 18.57 -8.42 25.35
C ASN A 152 19.24 -7.09 24.98
N ASN A 153 20.53 -7.09 24.75
CA ASN A 153 21.32 -5.95 24.29
C ASN A 153 21.46 -5.88 22.76
N PHE A 154 20.72 -6.69 22.02
CA PHE A 154 20.76 -6.83 20.56
C PHE A 154 22.04 -7.47 20.00
N GLU A 155 22.92 -7.98 20.86
CA GLU A 155 24.04 -8.80 20.43
C GLU A 155 23.55 -10.18 19.95
N THR A 156 24.13 -10.69 18.87
CA THR A 156 23.79 -12.03 18.39
C THR A 156 24.26 -13.11 19.38
N LYS A 157 23.50 -14.19 19.53
CA LYS A 157 23.87 -15.32 20.39
C LYS A 157 24.99 -16.16 19.81
N LYS A 158 25.16 -16.16 18.49
CA LYS A 158 26.12 -17.01 17.76
C LYS A 158 27.46 -16.34 17.49
N ILE A 159 27.49 -15.01 17.41
CA ILE A 159 28.69 -14.25 17.10
C ILE A 159 28.86 -13.18 18.16
N GLU A 160 29.94 -13.28 18.93
CA GLU A 160 30.25 -12.27 19.96
C GLU A 160 30.60 -10.92 19.36
N ASN A 161 30.19 -9.84 20.03
CA ASN A 161 30.42 -8.46 19.64
C ASN A 161 29.74 -8.04 18.32
N LEU A 162 28.84 -8.87 17.76
CA LEU A 162 27.99 -8.49 16.63
C LEU A 162 26.62 -8.03 17.13
N PHE A 163 26.32 -6.76 16.96
CA PHE A 163 25.05 -6.15 17.33
C PHE A 163 24.25 -5.82 16.08
N LEU A 164 22.95 -6.13 16.10
CA LEU A 164 22.04 -5.82 15.00
C LEU A 164 21.12 -4.68 15.38
N ALA A 165 20.90 -3.76 14.45
CA ALA A 165 20.00 -2.62 14.61
C ALA A 165 19.09 -2.47 13.40
N GLY A 166 17.79 -2.24 13.66
CA GLY A 166 16.79 -2.12 12.63
C GLY A 166 16.29 -3.48 12.13
N GLN A 167 15.79 -3.49 10.90
CA GLN A 167 15.26 -4.68 10.26
C GLN A 167 16.35 -5.34 9.43
N ILE A 168 16.92 -6.41 9.97
CA ILE A 168 17.92 -7.27 9.32
C ILE A 168 17.47 -8.71 9.45
#